data_b19795f9ac55433f2957d4264f393c15
#
_entry.id   b19795f9ac55433f2957d4264f393c15
#
_cell.length_a   1.000
_cell.length_b   1.000
_cell.length_c   1.000
_cell.angle_alpha   90.00
_cell.angle_beta   90.00
_cell.angle_gamma   90.00
#
_symmetry.space_group_name_H-M   'P 1'
#
loop_
_entity.id
_entity.type
_entity.pdbx_description
1 polymer ?
#
loop_
_entity_poly.entity_id
_entity_poly.type
_entity_poly.pdbx_seq_one_letter_code
_entity_poly.pdbx_strand_id
1 'polypeptide(L)'
;LHPSNIHDNAYAIGAIDFTGDMPVILGPDGPSLGGFVCPAVVVNAELWKLGQLRPGDTVRFHRLSLAQAGEREAAVEAALSSLAGALPATPSDDADAHTTPVIYEDPAREDVPAMVVRQAGDRYVLLEFGPLVLDIELRLRVHVLMTALKDLQAQGQLPGIIDMTPGIRSLQVHFDPALIARDALLKVLIATEAALPPVDDMVVPSRTVHLPLSWDDPQTKLAIEKYMQSVRPDAPWCPSNIEFIRRINGLDSIHEVFKIVFEAPYLVLGLGDVYLGAPVATPLDPRQRLVTTKYNPARTWTPENAVGIGGAYLCVYGMEGPGGYQFVGRTLQMWNRWRHGEAGSVFEQPWLLRFFDQIRFYPVSQDELLRIRADFPHGGYALRTEEGSFSLKDYRRFLADNAASIAAFKATQQVAFEAERERWAAAGLAEVASEADVEAAGPDSEIDLPEGGRLIATSVPGNVWKVAVSEGQQVQAGDVLMVIESMKMEFNLLAPASATVHKLMCAQGGSVAAGQNVLVLIDEAV
;
A
#
# COMPACT_ATOMS: atom_id res chain seq x y z
N LEU A 1 -1.04 -15.34 12.68
CA LEU A 1 -1.54 -14.50 11.58
C LEU A 1 -0.34 -13.92 10.84
N HIS A 2 -0.31 -14.04 9.51
CA HIS A 2 0.70 -13.38 8.69
C HIS A 2 0.55 -11.86 8.86
N PRO A 3 1.65 -11.07 8.96
CA PRO A 3 1.58 -9.63 9.17
C PRO A 3 0.76 -8.85 8.14
N SER A 4 0.60 -9.39 6.93
CA SER A 4 -0.20 -8.79 5.86
C SER A 4 -1.70 -9.14 5.92
N ASN A 5 -2.19 -9.75 6.97
CA ASN A 5 -3.57 -10.21 7.11
C ASN A 5 -4.39 -9.32 8.06
N ILE A 6 -4.13 -8.03 8.08
CA ILE A 6 -5.00 -7.06 8.73
C ILE A 6 -5.79 -6.28 7.68
N HIS A 7 -6.96 -5.76 8.06
CA HIS A 7 -7.68 -4.82 7.21
C HIS A 7 -6.94 -3.49 7.16
N ASP A 8 -7.09 -2.78 6.06
CA ASP A 8 -6.36 -1.55 5.79
C ASP A 8 -6.48 -0.57 6.95
N ASN A 9 -5.33 -0.17 7.44
CA ASN A 9 -5.12 0.72 8.56
C ASN A 9 -4.28 1.91 8.10
N ALA A 10 -4.40 3.05 8.78
CA ALA A 10 -3.56 4.20 8.47
C ALA A 10 -2.14 3.99 9.02
N TYR A 11 -1.16 4.49 8.27
CA TYR A 11 0.25 4.41 8.62
C TYR A 11 0.80 5.75 9.10
N ALA A 12 1.59 5.72 10.16
CA ALA A 12 2.34 6.89 10.62
C ALA A 12 3.62 7.07 9.78
N ILE A 13 4.04 8.31 9.55
CA ILE A 13 5.37 8.59 9.02
C ILE A 13 6.42 8.09 10.02
N GLY A 14 7.38 7.32 9.56
CA GLY A 14 8.36 6.66 10.42
C GLY A 14 7.90 5.28 10.93
N ALA A 15 6.70 4.82 10.59
CA ALA A 15 6.26 3.48 10.96
C ALA A 15 7.17 2.41 10.36
N ILE A 16 7.47 1.39 11.14
CA ILE A 16 8.21 0.20 10.69
C ILE A 16 7.19 -0.83 10.27
N ASP A 17 7.00 -0.96 8.97
CA ASP A 17 6.02 -1.82 8.34
C ASP A 17 6.59 -3.22 8.09
N PHE A 18 5.90 -4.25 8.57
CA PHE A 18 6.29 -5.65 8.38
C PHE A 18 5.54 -6.24 7.19
N THR A 19 6.15 -6.14 6.01
CA THR A 19 5.55 -6.60 4.75
C THR A 19 5.65 -8.12 4.53
N GLY A 20 6.19 -8.85 5.48
CA GLY A 20 6.48 -10.28 5.44
C GLY A 20 7.90 -10.52 5.88
N ASP A 21 8.82 -10.68 4.95
CA ASP A 21 10.19 -11.06 5.22
C ASP A 21 11.11 -9.88 5.59
N MET A 22 10.74 -8.67 5.18
CA MET A 22 11.54 -7.48 5.43
C MET A 22 10.75 -6.37 6.11
N PRO A 23 11.33 -5.74 7.17
CA PRO A 23 10.79 -4.50 7.71
C PRO A 23 11.09 -3.33 6.76
N VAL A 24 10.09 -2.48 6.51
CA VAL A 24 10.21 -1.26 5.71
C VAL A 24 9.89 -0.06 6.59
N ILE A 25 10.75 0.95 6.61
CA ILE A 25 10.47 2.21 7.31
C ILE A 25 9.76 3.15 6.34
N LEU A 26 8.56 3.57 6.69
CA LEU A 26 7.72 4.42 5.85
C LEU A 26 8.14 5.88 5.98
N GLY A 27 8.49 6.51 4.86
CA GLY A 27 8.76 7.95 4.77
C GLY A 27 7.50 8.78 4.52
N PRO A 28 7.64 10.11 4.37
CA PRO A 28 6.51 11.00 4.07
C PRO A 28 5.84 10.74 2.72
N ASP A 29 6.53 10.07 1.81
CA ASP A 29 6.08 9.64 0.49
C ASP A 29 5.61 8.18 0.46
N GLY A 30 5.59 7.50 1.61
CA GLY A 30 5.06 6.16 1.77
C GLY A 30 3.53 6.08 1.66
N PRO A 31 2.97 4.87 1.60
CA PRO A 31 1.52 4.69 1.57
C PRO A 31 0.88 5.23 2.85
N SER A 32 -0.28 5.89 2.71
CA SER A 32 -1.05 6.38 3.85
C SER A 32 -1.93 5.30 4.48
N LEU A 33 -2.24 4.25 3.73
CA LEU A 33 -3.05 3.11 4.14
C LEU A 33 -2.40 1.80 3.71
N GLY A 34 -2.66 0.72 4.43
CA GLY A 34 -2.32 -0.63 4.03
C GLY A 34 -2.71 -1.69 5.05
N GLY A 35 -2.49 -2.92 4.67
CA GLY A 35 -2.89 -4.10 5.44
C GLY A 35 -1.73 -4.78 6.19
N PHE A 36 -0.70 -4.05 6.59
CA PHE A 36 0.45 -4.60 7.31
C PHE A 36 0.54 -4.10 8.75
N VAL A 37 1.17 -4.91 9.60
CA VAL A 37 1.39 -4.56 11.01
C VAL A 37 2.60 -3.64 11.15
N CYS A 38 2.42 -2.53 11.88
CA CYS A 38 3.49 -1.58 12.21
C CYS A 38 3.72 -1.58 13.74
N PRO A 39 4.65 -2.40 14.26
CA PRO A 39 4.85 -2.54 15.70
C PRO A 39 5.60 -1.39 16.36
N ALA A 40 6.25 -0.53 15.57
CA ALA A 40 7.04 0.59 16.07
C ALA A 40 7.01 1.78 15.09
N VAL A 41 7.34 2.96 15.60
CA VAL A 41 7.45 4.20 14.80
C VAL A 41 8.72 4.93 15.18
N VAL A 42 9.49 5.38 14.19
CA VAL A 42 10.65 6.25 14.40
C VAL A 42 10.16 7.61 14.87
N VAL A 43 10.70 8.11 15.98
CA VAL A 43 10.30 9.42 16.54
C VAL A 43 10.65 10.56 15.60
N ASN A 44 9.83 11.62 15.60
CA ASN A 44 9.95 12.74 14.65
C ASN A 44 11.35 13.37 14.61
N ALA A 45 11.97 13.55 15.77
CA ALA A 45 13.31 14.13 15.88
C ALA A 45 14.42 13.32 15.19
N GLU A 46 14.16 12.06 14.79
CA GLU A 46 15.13 11.15 14.18
C GLU A 46 14.86 10.87 12.70
N LEU A 47 13.70 11.26 12.17
CA LEU A 47 13.29 10.96 10.78
C LEU A 47 14.29 11.46 9.74
N TRP A 48 14.92 12.61 9.98
CA TRP A 48 15.92 13.19 9.08
C TRP A 48 17.11 12.25 8.80
N LYS A 49 17.43 11.34 9.74
CA LYS A 49 18.52 10.37 9.59
C LYS A 49 18.24 9.35 8.50
N LEU A 50 16.96 9.01 8.28
CA LEU A 50 16.55 8.05 7.26
C LEU A 50 16.98 8.51 5.87
N GLY A 51 16.88 9.82 5.60
CA GLY A 51 17.35 10.41 4.34
C GLY A 51 18.87 10.43 4.14
N GLN A 52 19.66 10.06 5.16
CA GLN A 52 21.11 9.99 5.08
C GLN A 52 21.62 8.57 4.84
N LEU A 53 20.73 7.55 4.92
CA LEU A 53 21.09 6.15 4.77
C LEU A 53 21.36 5.81 3.29
N ARG A 54 22.32 4.93 3.08
CA ARG A 54 22.64 4.32 1.79
C ARG A 54 22.71 2.80 1.92
N PRO A 55 22.60 2.04 0.82
CA PRO A 55 22.80 0.60 0.84
C PRO A 55 24.13 0.21 1.50
N GLY A 56 24.08 -0.77 2.41
CA GLY A 56 25.22 -1.22 3.21
C GLY A 56 25.35 -0.53 4.59
N ASP A 57 24.62 0.54 4.85
CA ASP A 57 24.56 1.13 6.19
C ASP A 57 23.73 0.22 7.12
N THR A 58 24.11 0.19 8.38
CA THR A 58 23.40 -0.56 9.43
C THR A 58 22.65 0.37 10.36
N VAL A 59 21.41 0.01 10.71
CA VAL A 59 20.56 0.77 11.63
C VAL A 59 20.38 -0.01 12.92
N ARG A 60 20.56 0.67 14.06
CA ARG A 60 20.22 0.14 15.37
C ARG A 60 19.12 0.99 15.99
N PHE A 61 18.02 0.37 16.35
CA PHE A 61 16.90 1.03 17.02
C PHE A 61 17.12 1.05 18.54
N HIS A 62 16.78 2.19 19.14
CA HIS A 62 16.71 2.36 20.59
C HIS A 62 15.28 2.69 20.97
N ARG A 63 14.76 2.01 22.00
CA ARG A 63 13.42 2.26 22.51
C ARG A 63 13.42 3.53 23.35
N LEU A 64 12.48 4.41 23.09
CA LEU A 64 12.29 5.66 23.82
C LEU A 64 10.91 5.71 24.47
N SER A 65 10.85 6.29 25.67
CA SER A 65 9.59 6.76 26.23
C SER A 65 9.11 8.01 25.49
N LEU A 66 7.83 8.32 25.61
CA LEU A 66 7.26 9.55 25.02
C LEU A 66 7.92 10.82 25.60
N ALA A 67 8.29 10.79 26.90
CA ALA A 67 9.02 11.89 27.54
C ALA A 67 10.39 12.11 26.88
N GLN A 68 11.17 11.04 26.70
CA GLN A 68 12.47 11.11 26.02
C GLN A 68 12.36 11.56 24.58
N ALA A 69 11.31 11.13 23.84
CA ALA A 69 11.05 11.60 22.49
C ALA A 69 10.79 13.11 22.47
N GLY A 70 9.96 13.63 23.37
CA GLY A 70 9.69 15.07 23.49
C GLY A 70 10.90 15.90 23.90
N GLU A 71 11.72 15.43 24.86
CA GLU A 71 12.98 16.08 25.25
C GLU A 71 13.95 16.17 24.06
N ARG A 72 14.03 15.08 23.28
CA ARG A 72 14.89 15.04 22.11
C ARG A 72 14.40 15.99 21.02
N GLU A 73 13.10 16.04 20.76
CA GLU A 73 12.53 16.98 19.82
C GLU A 73 12.79 18.44 20.22
N ALA A 74 12.56 18.78 21.48
CA ALA A 74 12.84 20.12 22.00
C ALA A 74 14.33 20.50 21.87
N ALA A 75 15.25 19.55 22.07
CA ALA A 75 16.67 19.77 21.91
C ALA A 75 17.08 19.97 20.45
N VAL A 76 16.49 19.22 19.50
CA VAL A 76 16.70 19.41 18.07
C VAL A 76 16.17 20.77 17.62
N GLU A 77 14.98 21.18 18.03
CA GLU A 77 14.38 22.48 17.73
C GLU A 77 15.24 23.64 18.28
N ALA A 78 15.75 23.52 19.52
CA ALA A 78 16.63 24.49 20.10
C ALA A 78 17.96 24.62 19.32
N ALA A 79 18.55 23.50 18.88
CA ALA A 79 19.75 23.48 18.06
C ALA A 79 19.52 24.13 16.69
N LEU A 80 18.40 23.85 16.04
CA LEU A 80 18.00 24.45 14.76
C LEU A 80 17.77 25.96 14.89
N SER A 81 17.03 26.38 15.91
CA SER A 81 16.70 27.79 16.15
C SER A 81 17.92 28.64 16.49
N SER A 82 18.86 28.09 17.24
CA SER A 82 20.11 28.80 17.62
C SER A 82 21.19 28.70 16.55
N LEU A 83 21.10 27.78 15.60
CA LEU A 83 22.17 27.39 14.66
C LEU A 83 23.51 27.10 15.36
N ALA A 84 23.45 26.75 16.63
CA ALA A 84 24.62 26.53 17.49
C ALA A 84 24.41 25.28 18.34
N GLY A 85 25.47 24.52 18.57
CA GLY A 85 25.46 23.37 19.45
C GLY A 85 25.52 22.02 18.73
N ALA A 86 25.86 20.99 19.47
CA ALA A 86 25.82 19.61 19.00
C ALA A 86 24.40 19.05 19.21
N LEU A 87 23.94 18.24 18.27
CA LEU A 87 22.71 17.47 18.47
C LEU A 87 22.87 16.58 19.72
N PRO A 88 21.81 16.36 20.49
CA PRO A 88 21.86 15.55 21.70
C PRO A 88 22.37 14.14 21.34
N ALA A 89 23.17 13.57 22.24
CA ALA A 89 23.65 12.18 22.09
C ALA A 89 22.47 11.22 21.95
N THR A 90 22.68 10.12 21.25
CA THR A 90 21.68 9.05 21.17
C THR A 90 21.37 8.54 22.59
N PRO A 91 20.12 8.56 23.04
CA PRO A 91 19.76 8.07 24.36
C PRO A 91 20.02 6.57 24.45
N SER A 92 20.31 6.09 25.65
CA SER A 92 20.31 4.65 25.95
C SER A 92 18.88 4.11 25.89
N ASP A 93 18.75 2.81 25.63
CA ASP A 93 17.46 2.12 25.72
C ASP A 93 16.80 2.41 27.08
N ASP A 94 15.54 2.83 27.03
CA ASP A 94 14.72 2.97 28.23
C ASP A 94 14.12 1.61 28.57
N ALA A 95 14.57 1.03 29.68
CA ALA A 95 14.06 -0.26 30.15
C ALA A 95 12.57 -0.17 30.54
N ASP A 96 12.09 1.02 30.94
CA ASP A 96 10.71 1.27 31.34
C ASP A 96 9.80 1.65 30.16
N ALA A 97 10.34 1.79 28.95
CA ALA A 97 9.57 2.03 27.72
C ALA A 97 8.69 0.84 27.29
N HIS A 98 8.58 -0.19 28.11
CA HIS A 98 7.72 -1.36 27.91
C HIS A 98 6.23 -1.10 28.25
N THR A 99 5.77 0.10 28.15
CA THR A 99 4.36 0.37 28.33
C THR A 99 3.57 -0.16 27.12
N THR A 100 2.39 -0.70 27.41
CA THR A 100 1.44 -1.02 26.34
C THR A 100 1.21 0.21 25.46
N PRO A 101 1.10 0.09 24.13
CA PRO A 101 0.72 1.20 23.28
C PRO A 101 -0.71 1.67 23.52
N VAL A 102 -1.53 0.88 24.22
CA VAL A 102 -2.90 1.20 24.54
C VAL A 102 -2.94 2.28 25.62
N ILE A 103 -3.55 3.42 25.29
CA ILE A 103 -3.69 4.58 26.18
C ILE A 103 -5.12 4.80 26.66
N TYR A 104 -6.08 4.14 26.02
CA TYR A 104 -7.48 4.15 26.43
C TYR A 104 -8.23 2.95 25.84
N GLU A 105 -9.16 2.39 26.63
CA GLU A 105 -10.08 1.34 26.20
C GLU A 105 -11.49 1.64 26.70
N ASP A 106 -12.48 1.47 25.82
CA ASP A 106 -13.90 1.47 26.16
C ASP A 106 -14.53 0.16 25.64
N PRO A 107 -15.06 -0.68 26.53
CA PRO A 107 -15.64 -1.96 26.11
C PRO A 107 -16.91 -1.74 25.29
N ALA A 108 -17.24 -2.74 24.45
CA ALA A 108 -18.48 -2.72 23.69
C ALA A 108 -19.71 -2.62 24.60
N ARG A 109 -20.69 -1.83 24.19
CA ARG A 109 -22.02 -1.71 24.78
C ARG A 109 -23.07 -1.99 23.72
N GLU A 110 -24.34 -2.07 24.12
CA GLU A 110 -25.45 -2.18 23.17
C GLU A 110 -25.37 -1.03 22.16
N ASP A 111 -25.32 -1.36 20.86
CA ASP A 111 -25.18 -0.41 19.72
C ASP A 111 -23.90 0.45 19.66
N VAL A 112 -22.93 0.23 20.53
CA VAL A 112 -21.65 0.94 20.54
C VAL A 112 -20.50 -0.08 20.49
N PRO A 113 -19.69 -0.11 19.43
CA PRO A 113 -18.55 -1.03 19.35
C PRO A 113 -17.50 -0.67 20.41
N ALA A 114 -16.69 -1.65 20.81
CA ALA A 114 -15.51 -1.39 21.62
C ALA A 114 -14.60 -0.38 20.90
N MET A 115 -13.98 0.51 21.67
CA MET A 115 -12.98 1.45 21.17
C MET A 115 -11.66 1.25 21.91
N VAL A 116 -10.57 1.21 21.16
CA VAL A 116 -9.20 1.16 21.69
C VAL A 116 -8.42 2.32 21.09
N VAL A 117 -7.75 3.10 21.92
CA VAL A 117 -6.85 4.17 21.44
C VAL A 117 -5.42 3.78 21.74
N ARG A 118 -4.58 3.82 20.73
CA ARG A 118 -3.16 3.47 20.81
C ARG A 118 -2.28 4.66 20.50
N GLN A 119 -1.16 4.73 21.20
CA GLN A 119 -0.05 5.59 20.80
C GLN A 119 0.64 5.00 19.56
N ALA A 120 0.90 5.81 18.54
CA ALA A 120 1.65 5.45 17.35
C ALA A 120 2.80 6.45 17.14
N GLY A 121 3.95 6.18 17.73
CA GLY A 121 5.06 7.15 17.80
C GLY A 121 4.75 8.34 18.72
N ASP A 122 5.40 9.46 18.50
CA ASP A 122 5.31 10.66 19.33
C ASP A 122 4.30 11.69 18.81
N ARG A 123 3.84 11.55 17.55
CA ARG A 123 2.96 12.52 16.87
C ARG A 123 1.63 11.94 16.38
N TYR A 124 1.33 10.68 16.68
CA TYR A 124 0.12 10.02 16.20
C TYR A 124 -0.61 9.30 17.33
N VAL A 125 -1.94 9.29 17.22
CA VAL A 125 -2.81 8.39 17.97
C VAL A 125 -3.71 7.64 16.99
N LEU A 126 -3.91 6.35 17.26
CA LEU A 126 -4.74 5.47 16.46
C LEU A 126 -5.95 5.04 17.27
N LEU A 127 -7.15 5.41 16.83
CA LEU A 127 -8.42 4.93 17.38
C LEU A 127 -8.87 3.73 16.57
N GLU A 128 -9.23 2.62 17.20
CA GLU A 128 -9.72 1.40 16.56
C GLU A 128 -11.08 1.04 17.14
N PHE A 129 -11.99 0.57 16.28
CA PHE A 129 -13.36 0.20 16.64
C PHE A 129 -13.62 -1.28 16.34
N GLY A 130 -14.25 -1.97 17.29
CA GLY A 130 -14.75 -3.33 17.13
C GLY A 130 -13.70 -4.38 16.75
N PRO A 131 -14.13 -5.54 16.23
CA PRO A 131 -13.25 -6.62 15.83
C PRO A 131 -12.50 -6.32 14.51
N LEU A 132 -11.43 -7.07 14.24
CA LEU A 132 -10.64 -6.97 13.01
C LEU A 132 -11.37 -7.64 11.84
N VAL A 133 -12.42 -6.99 11.34
CA VAL A 133 -13.25 -7.46 10.22
C VAL A 133 -13.57 -6.31 9.27
N LEU A 134 -13.86 -6.64 8.01
CA LEU A 134 -14.40 -5.67 7.06
C LEU A 134 -15.88 -5.43 7.41
N ASP A 135 -16.15 -4.28 8.01
CA ASP A 135 -17.49 -3.87 8.41
C ASP A 135 -17.74 -2.41 8.00
N ILE A 136 -18.75 -2.20 7.15
CA ILE A 136 -19.12 -0.87 6.65
C ILE A 136 -19.70 0.00 7.79
N GLU A 137 -20.33 -0.60 8.79
CA GLU A 137 -20.83 0.12 9.94
C GLU A 137 -19.70 0.73 10.78
N LEU A 138 -18.66 -0.07 11.09
CA LEU A 138 -17.46 0.44 11.76
C LEU A 138 -16.80 1.55 10.94
N ARG A 139 -16.73 1.37 9.62
CA ARG A 139 -16.15 2.39 8.73
C ARG A 139 -16.98 3.68 8.68
N LEU A 140 -18.29 3.56 8.72
CA LEU A 140 -19.18 4.74 8.80
C LEU A 140 -18.97 5.49 10.10
N ARG A 141 -18.88 4.78 11.23
CA ARG A 141 -18.61 5.40 12.54
C ARG A 141 -17.30 6.19 12.52
N VAL A 142 -16.23 5.61 11.96
CA VAL A 142 -14.94 6.31 11.74
C VAL A 142 -15.14 7.58 10.90
N HIS A 143 -15.95 7.52 9.84
CA HIS A 143 -16.18 8.66 8.97
C HIS A 143 -16.96 9.78 9.66
N VAL A 144 -18.00 9.44 10.39
CA VAL A 144 -18.81 10.41 11.16
C VAL A 144 -17.96 11.07 12.25
N LEU A 145 -17.14 10.28 12.97
CA LEU A 145 -16.19 10.82 13.94
C LEU A 145 -15.19 11.78 13.29
N MET A 146 -14.57 11.37 12.19
CA MET A 146 -13.61 12.21 11.46
C MET A 146 -14.26 13.53 11.01
N THR A 147 -15.50 13.48 10.54
CA THR A 147 -16.25 14.68 10.11
C THR A 147 -16.49 15.62 11.31
N ALA A 148 -16.96 15.08 12.43
CA ALA A 148 -17.17 15.88 13.64
C ALA A 148 -15.87 16.52 14.16
N LEU A 149 -14.74 15.81 14.10
CA LEU A 149 -13.44 16.35 14.48
C LEU A 149 -12.96 17.45 13.50
N LYS A 150 -13.22 17.31 12.19
CA LYS A 150 -12.94 18.36 11.20
C LYS A 150 -13.76 19.62 11.44
N ASP A 151 -15.01 19.47 11.86
CA ASP A 151 -15.87 20.60 12.22
C ASP A 151 -15.32 21.35 13.45
N LEU A 152 -14.86 20.62 14.48
CA LEU A 152 -14.19 21.22 15.65
C LEU A 152 -12.89 21.93 15.24
N GLN A 153 -12.10 21.35 14.35
CA GLN A 153 -10.88 21.96 13.82
C GLN A 153 -11.20 23.25 13.05
N ALA A 154 -12.21 23.25 12.18
CA ALA A 154 -12.66 24.43 11.44
C ALA A 154 -13.16 25.55 12.36
N GLN A 155 -13.73 25.22 13.52
CA GLN A 155 -14.15 26.16 14.56
C GLN A 155 -12.99 26.65 15.46
N GLY A 156 -11.75 26.19 15.22
CA GLY A 156 -10.60 26.54 16.05
C GLY A 156 -10.55 25.88 17.42
N GLN A 157 -11.41 24.89 17.69
CA GLN A 157 -11.49 24.20 18.99
C GLN A 157 -10.50 23.03 19.11
N LEU A 158 -9.86 22.65 18.02
CA LEU A 158 -8.91 21.54 17.95
C LEU A 158 -7.61 21.99 17.23
N PRO A 159 -6.82 22.87 17.88
CA PRO A 159 -5.57 23.31 17.30
C PRO A 159 -4.54 22.18 17.28
N GLY A 160 -3.58 22.25 16.37
CA GLY A 160 -2.47 21.29 16.33
C GLY A 160 -2.76 19.97 15.61
N ILE A 161 -3.96 19.75 15.09
CA ILE A 161 -4.22 18.60 14.21
C ILE A 161 -3.63 18.91 12.84
N ILE A 162 -2.72 18.03 12.39
CA ILE A 162 -2.05 18.12 11.09
C ILE A 162 -2.85 17.38 10.03
N ASP A 163 -3.26 16.13 10.33
CA ASP A 163 -4.04 15.30 9.42
C ASP A 163 -4.87 14.25 10.18
N MET A 164 -5.90 13.73 9.51
CA MET A 164 -6.74 12.64 9.98
C MET A 164 -6.95 11.63 8.85
N THR A 165 -6.40 10.44 9.02
CA THR A 165 -6.46 9.37 8.01
C THR A 165 -7.33 8.22 8.50
N PRO A 166 -8.46 7.94 7.82
CA PRO A 166 -9.33 6.83 8.18
C PRO A 166 -8.85 5.52 7.57
N GLY A 167 -8.73 4.47 8.38
CA GLY A 167 -8.67 3.07 7.96
C GLY A 167 -10.06 2.45 7.85
N ILE A 168 -10.14 1.13 7.70
CA ILE A 168 -11.43 0.41 7.56
C ILE A 168 -12.25 0.43 8.86
N ARG A 169 -11.59 0.32 10.01
CA ARG A 169 -12.19 0.37 11.34
C ARG A 169 -11.44 1.28 12.31
N SER A 170 -10.59 2.14 11.78
CA SER A 170 -9.71 2.97 12.59
C SER A 170 -9.64 4.40 12.07
N LEU A 171 -9.26 5.32 12.95
CA LEU A 171 -8.91 6.69 12.61
C LEU A 171 -7.54 7.00 13.20
N GLN A 172 -6.60 7.34 12.34
CA GLN A 172 -5.33 7.89 12.79
C GLN A 172 -5.37 9.40 12.79
N VAL A 173 -4.93 10.00 13.90
CA VAL A 173 -4.83 11.45 14.06
C VAL A 173 -3.37 11.82 14.20
N HIS A 174 -2.86 12.60 13.24
CA HIS A 174 -1.55 13.23 13.27
C HIS A 174 -1.67 14.59 13.95
N PHE A 175 -0.90 14.82 14.99
CA PHE A 175 -0.99 16.05 15.77
C PHE A 175 0.38 16.62 16.11
N ASP A 176 0.42 17.93 16.38
CA ASP A 176 1.60 18.62 16.87
C ASP A 176 1.54 18.71 18.41
N PRO A 177 2.42 18.00 19.14
CA PRO A 177 2.43 18.01 20.60
C PRO A 177 2.81 19.38 21.20
N ALA A 178 3.41 20.30 20.41
CA ALA A 178 3.67 21.67 20.86
C ALA A 178 2.39 22.53 20.92
N LEU A 179 1.37 22.18 20.11
CA LEU A 179 0.11 22.92 20.05
C LEU A 179 -1.01 22.27 20.85
N ILE A 180 -1.02 20.93 20.96
CA ILE A 180 -1.99 20.19 21.76
C ILE A 180 -1.32 19.01 22.44
N ALA A 181 -1.41 18.95 23.79
CA ALA A 181 -0.92 17.81 24.53
C ALA A 181 -1.76 16.55 24.21
N ARG A 182 -1.11 15.39 24.10
CA ARG A 182 -1.77 14.11 23.81
C ARG A 182 -3.00 13.83 24.71
N ASP A 183 -2.88 14.08 26.02
CA ASP A 183 -3.96 13.80 26.98
C ASP A 183 -5.15 14.78 26.81
N ALA A 184 -4.89 15.99 26.33
CA ALA A 184 -5.95 16.94 25.96
C ALA A 184 -6.65 16.49 24.68
N LEU A 185 -5.88 16.08 23.67
CA LEU A 185 -6.41 15.49 22.43
C LEU A 185 -7.27 14.26 22.74
N LEU A 186 -6.78 13.33 23.57
CA LEU A 186 -7.50 12.11 23.94
C LEU A 186 -8.87 12.43 24.56
N LYS A 187 -8.96 13.44 25.45
CA LYS A 187 -10.24 13.87 26.03
C LYS A 187 -11.22 14.37 24.97
N VAL A 188 -10.75 15.14 23.99
CA VAL A 188 -11.59 15.62 22.88
C VAL A 188 -12.06 14.45 22.02
N LEU A 189 -11.18 13.52 21.68
CA LEU A 189 -11.51 12.33 20.87
C LEU A 189 -12.61 11.50 21.56
N ILE A 190 -12.47 11.20 22.85
CA ILE A 190 -13.45 10.45 23.65
C ILE A 190 -14.78 11.20 23.72
N ALA A 191 -14.74 12.50 24.01
CA ALA A 191 -15.97 13.31 24.14
C ALA A 191 -16.71 13.42 22.79
N THR A 192 -15.98 13.60 21.69
CA THR A 192 -16.57 13.69 20.34
C THR A 192 -17.19 12.35 19.95
N GLU A 193 -16.51 11.24 20.23
CA GLU A 193 -17.01 9.90 19.96
C GLU A 193 -18.31 9.61 20.74
N ALA A 194 -18.34 9.94 22.02
CA ALA A 194 -19.51 9.75 22.87
C ALA A 194 -20.72 10.63 22.47
N ALA A 195 -20.48 11.72 21.74
CA ALA A 195 -21.52 12.62 21.24
C ALA A 195 -22.02 12.26 19.82
N LEU A 196 -21.50 11.19 19.21
CA LEU A 196 -21.95 10.77 17.89
C LEU A 196 -23.45 10.38 17.91
N PRO A 197 -24.17 10.61 16.79
CA PRO A 197 -25.56 10.22 16.70
C PRO A 197 -25.74 8.70 16.86
N PRO A 198 -26.93 8.24 17.25
CA PRO A 198 -27.26 6.82 17.20
C PRO A 198 -26.99 6.23 15.82
N VAL A 199 -26.60 4.97 15.79
CA VAL A 199 -26.19 4.26 14.56
C VAL A 199 -27.26 4.33 13.47
N ASP A 200 -28.53 4.16 13.83
CA ASP A 200 -29.65 4.20 12.88
C ASP A 200 -29.90 5.60 12.27
N ASP A 201 -29.38 6.65 12.88
CA ASP A 201 -29.52 8.03 12.41
C ASP A 201 -28.30 8.47 11.55
N MET A 202 -27.30 7.58 11.40
CA MET A 202 -26.12 7.90 10.60
C MET A 202 -26.43 7.87 9.11
N VAL A 203 -26.42 9.04 8.50
CA VAL A 203 -26.57 9.25 7.07
C VAL A 203 -25.46 10.16 6.59
N VAL A 204 -24.79 9.78 5.50
CA VAL A 204 -23.70 10.57 4.92
C VAL A 204 -23.91 10.79 3.42
N PRO A 205 -23.40 11.89 2.84
CA PRO A 205 -23.38 12.06 1.39
C PRO A 205 -22.67 10.89 0.71
N SER A 206 -23.25 10.40 -0.39
CA SER A 206 -22.72 9.27 -1.14
C SER A 206 -23.03 9.51 -2.63
N ARG A 207 -22.01 9.96 -3.35
CA ARG A 207 -22.11 10.23 -4.78
C ARG A 207 -21.87 8.95 -5.56
N THR A 208 -22.68 8.66 -6.60
CA THR A 208 -22.36 7.58 -7.55
C THR A 208 -21.51 8.14 -8.69
N VAL A 209 -20.36 7.52 -8.93
CA VAL A 209 -19.41 7.90 -9.98
C VAL A 209 -19.33 6.76 -10.99
N HIS A 210 -19.73 7.03 -12.24
CA HIS A 210 -19.72 6.05 -13.31
C HIS A 210 -18.40 6.08 -14.05
N LEU A 211 -17.62 5.00 -13.97
CA LEU A 211 -16.29 4.89 -14.57
C LEU A 211 -16.30 3.91 -15.75
N PRO A 212 -15.74 4.29 -16.92
CA PRO A 212 -15.51 3.33 -18.00
C PRO A 212 -14.45 2.31 -17.58
N LEU A 213 -14.66 1.06 -17.91
CA LEU A 213 -13.72 -0.01 -17.65
C LEU A 213 -13.47 -0.84 -18.90
N SER A 214 -12.24 -0.85 -19.40
CA SER A 214 -11.77 -1.80 -20.40
C SER A 214 -11.52 -3.13 -19.70
N TRP A 215 -12.43 -4.08 -19.90
CA TRP A 215 -12.36 -5.42 -19.30
C TRP A 215 -11.20 -6.23 -19.88
N ASP A 216 -10.45 -6.92 -19.01
CA ASP A 216 -9.34 -7.78 -19.42
C ASP A 216 -8.37 -7.05 -20.38
N ASP A 217 -8.04 -5.81 -20.02
CA ASP A 217 -7.31 -4.84 -20.85
C ASP A 217 -5.95 -5.37 -21.29
N PRO A 218 -5.53 -5.14 -22.55
CA PRO A 218 -4.22 -5.59 -23.06
C PRO A 218 -3.02 -5.13 -22.22
N GLN A 219 -3.07 -3.96 -21.57
CA GLN A 219 -1.98 -3.51 -20.71
C GLN A 219 -1.89 -4.33 -19.41
N THR A 220 -3.03 -4.77 -18.88
CA THR A 220 -3.03 -5.68 -17.71
C THR A 220 -2.56 -7.08 -18.08
N LYS A 221 -2.89 -7.57 -19.29
CA LYS A 221 -2.34 -8.83 -19.83
C LYS A 221 -0.83 -8.76 -19.99
N LEU A 222 -0.32 -7.67 -20.57
CA LEU A 222 1.10 -7.45 -20.70
C LEU A 222 1.83 -7.45 -19.35
N ALA A 223 1.20 -6.89 -18.30
CA ALA A 223 1.77 -6.93 -16.96
C ALA A 223 1.83 -8.34 -16.38
N ILE A 224 0.82 -9.18 -16.64
CA ILE A 224 0.83 -10.60 -16.26
C ILE A 224 1.92 -11.36 -17.01
N GLU A 225 2.05 -11.13 -18.32
CA GLU A 225 3.09 -11.75 -19.14
C GLU A 225 4.50 -11.39 -18.66
N LYS A 226 4.76 -10.12 -18.41
CA LYS A 226 6.04 -9.65 -17.84
C LYS A 226 6.31 -10.31 -16.48
N TYR A 227 5.31 -10.41 -15.61
CA TYR A 227 5.46 -11.07 -14.33
C TYR A 227 5.86 -12.54 -14.47
N MET A 228 5.19 -13.28 -15.36
CA MET A 228 5.51 -14.68 -15.61
C MET A 228 6.93 -14.87 -16.19
N GLN A 229 7.39 -13.91 -16.99
CA GLN A 229 8.72 -13.97 -17.60
C GLN A 229 9.86 -13.64 -16.64
N SER A 230 9.63 -12.73 -15.68
CA SER A 230 10.72 -12.14 -14.89
C SER A 230 10.64 -12.40 -13.39
N VAL A 231 9.47 -12.81 -12.85
CA VAL A 231 9.27 -12.97 -11.41
C VAL A 231 8.88 -14.41 -11.06
N ARG A 232 7.72 -14.88 -11.56
CA ARG A 232 7.20 -16.19 -11.17
C ARG A 232 6.36 -16.82 -12.29
N PRO A 233 6.94 -17.73 -13.09
CA PRO A 233 6.26 -18.33 -14.24
C PRO A 233 5.12 -19.29 -13.88
N ASP A 234 5.18 -19.91 -12.70
CA ASP A 234 4.25 -20.93 -12.20
C ASP A 234 3.22 -20.40 -11.17
N ALA A 235 3.07 -19.08 -11.09
CA ALA A 235 2.16 -18.46 -10.12
C ALA A 235 0.72 -18.96 -10.30
N PRO A 236 0.02 -19.35 -9.20
CA PRO A 236 -1.32 -19.93 -9.27
C PRO A 236 -2.40 -19.04 -9.91
N TRP A 237 -2.17 -17.74 -9.92
CA TRP A 237 -3.05 -16.71 -10.50
C TRP A 237 -2.73 -16.39 -11.97
N CYS A 238 -1.72 -17.03 -12.55
CA CYS A 238 -1.33 -16.89 -13.94
C CYS A 238 -1.85 -18.07 -14.76
N PRO A 239 -2.01 -17.92 -16.08
CA PRO A 239 -1.81 -16.72 -16.91
C PRO A 239 -3.00 -15.76 -16.95
N SER A 240 -4.10 -16.02 -16.24
CA SER A 240 -5.30 -15.19 -16.25
C SER A 240 -5.79 -14.90 -14.84
N ASN A 241 -5.69 -13.64 -14.43
CA ASN A 241 -6.22 -13.21 -13.12
C ASN A 241 -7.74 -13.38 -13.03
N ILE A 242 -8.47 -13.17 -14.12
CA ILE A 242 -9.92 -13.31 -14.15
C ILE A 242 -10.33 -14.77 -13.94
N GLU A 243 -9.63 -15.71 -14.58
CA GLU A 243 -9.88 -17.14 -14.35
C GLU A 243 -9.51 -17.55 -12.92
N PHE A 244 -8.45 -16.97 -12.37
CA PHE A 244 -8.10 -17.17 -10.97
C PHE A 244 -9.19 -16.62 -10.02
N ILE A 245 -9.69 -15.40 -10.27
CA ILE A 245 -10.82 -14.83 -9.51
C ILE A 245 -12.05 -15.75 -9.57
N ARG A 246 -12.38 -16.28 -10.74
CA ARG A 246 -13.47 -17.24 -10.91
C ARG A 246 -13.30 -18.45 -9.99
N ARG A 247 -12.13 -19.10 -10.08
CA ARG A 247 -11.86 -20.35 -9.33
C ARG A 247 -11.88 -20.15 -7.83
N ILE A 248 -11.16 -19.14 -7.33
CA ILE A 248 -11.01 -18.93 -5.88
C ILE A 248 -12.32 -18.48 -5.21
N ASN A 249 -13.29 -17.97 -5.98
CA ASN A 249 -14.61 -17.58 -5.49
C ASN A 249 -15.71 -18.63 -5.75
N GLY A 250 -15.38 -19.77 -6.39
CA GLY A 250 -16.34 -20.83 -6.68
C GLY A 250 -17.41 -20.44 -7.69
N LEU A 251 -17.09 -19.55 -8.64
CA LEU A 251 -18.02 -19.12 -9.67
C LEU A 251 -17.98 -20.08 -10.87
N ASP A 252 -19.14 -20.28 -11.51
CA ASP A 252 -19.28 -21.23 -12.61
C ASP A 252 -18.61 -20.76 -13.90
N SER A 253 -18.54 -19.44 -14.13
CA SER A 253 -18.02 -18.89 -15.38
C SER A 253 -17.32 -17.53 -15.20
N ILE A 254 -16.44 -17.19 -16.16
CA ILE A 254 -15.85 -15.84 -16.28
C ILE A 254 -16.94 -14.80 -16.49
N HIS A 255 -18.06 -15.14 -17.11
CA HIS A 255 -19.18 -14.25 -17.30
C HIS A 255 -19.81 -13.81 -15.97
N GLU A 256 -19.82 -14.67 -14.96
CA GLU A 256 -20.27 -14.27 -13.61
C GLU A 256 -19.31 -13.29 -12.95
N VAL A 257 -18.00 -13.46 -13.14
CA VAL A 257 -17.02 -12.46 -12.68
C VAL A 257 -17.29 -11.11 -13.35
N PHE A 258 -17.48 -11.11 -14.67
CA PHE A 258 -17.83 -9.91 -15.45
C PHE A 258 -19.11 -9.26 -14.90
N LYS A 259 -20.18 -10.04 -14.74
CA LYS A 259 -21.47 -9.57 -14.24
C LYS A 259 -21.32 -8.92 -12.87
N ILE A 260 -20.62 -9.57 -11.93
CA ILE A 260 -20.40 -9.04 -10.59
C ILE A 260 -19.64 -7.72 -10.65
N VAL A 261 -18.54 -7.64 -11.43
CA VAL A 261 -17.72 -6.42 -11.52
C VAL A 261 -18.50 -5.23 -12.06
N PHE A 262 -19.38 -5.43 -13.05
CA PHE A 262 -20.14 -4.35 -13.68
C PHE A 262 -21.47 -4.02 -13.00
N GLU A 263 -22.05 -4.94 -12.24
CA GLU A 263 -23.31 -4.70 -11.52
C GLU A 263 -23.10 -4.16 -10.10
N ALA A 264 -21.93 -4.41 -9.51
CA ALA A 264 -21.66 -4.02 -8.13
C ALA A 264 -21.50 -2.49 -7.98
N PRO A 265 -22.15 -1.88 -6.97
CA PRO A 265 -21.78 -0.57 -6.47
C PRO A 265 -20.62 -0.75 -5.47
N TYR A 266 -19.44 -0.18 -5.77
CA TYR A 266 -18.28 -0.25 -4.90
C TYR A 266 -18.21 0.99 -4.02
N LEU A 267 -18.42 0.82 -2.72
CA LEU A 267 -18.31 1.90 -1.74
C LEU A 267 -16.84 2.22 -1.45
N VAL A 268 -16.44 3.47 -1.61
CA VAL A 268 -15.09 3.97 -1.33
C VAL A 268 -14.89 4.11 0.18
N LEU A 269 -14.10 3.23 0.76
CA LEU A 269 -13.81 3.18 2.18
C LEU A 269 -12.54 3.95 2.56
N GLY A 270 -11.55 3.97 1.67
CA GLY A 270 -10.26 4.61 1.84
C GLY A 270 -9.77 5.28 0.57
N LEU A 271 -8.87 6.23 0.70
CA LEU A 271 -8.18 6.91 -0.39
C LEU A 271 -6.70 7.01 -0.05
N GLY A 272 -5.83 6.70 -1.01
CA GLY A 272 -4.38 6.74 -0.80
C GLY A 272 -3.74 5.38 -0.52
N ASP A 273 -4.36 4.26 -0.93
CA ASP A 273 -3.74 2.94 -0.93
C ASP A 273 -2.56 2.95 -1.92
N VAL A 274 -1.36 3.16 -1.40
CA VAL A 274 -0.07 3.30 -2.10
C VAL A 274 0.04 4.58 -2.94
N TYR A 275 -1.00 5.02 -3.65
CA TYR A 275 -0.96 6.15 -4.58
C TYR A 275 -2.00 7.22 -4.26
N LEU A 276 -1.69 8.48 -4.57
CA LEU A 276 -2.60 9.60 -4.38
C LEU A 276 -3.98 9.33 -4.98
N GLY A 277 -5.01 9.39 -4.14
CA GLY A 277 -6.40 9.22 -4.54
C GLY A 277 -6.79 7.81 -4.98
N ALA A 278 -5.90 6.83 -4.87
CA ALA A 278 -6.22 5.43 -5.14
C ALA A 278 -7.29 4.93 -4.16
N PRO A 279 -8.46 4.46 -4.65
CA PRO A 279 -9.52 4.01 -3.78
C PRO A 279 -9.24 2.63 -3.20
N VAL A 280 -9.58 2.44 -1.94
CA VAL A 280 -9.89 1.16 -1.33
C VAL A 280 -11.41 1.05 -1.28
N ALA A 281 -12.00 0.20 -2.10
CA ALA A 281 -13.44 0.11 -2.23
C ALA A 281 -13.94 -1.34 -2.12
N THR A 282 -15.17 -1.52 -1.66
CA THR A 282 -15.80 -2.84 -1.55
C THR A 282 -17.25 -2.78 -2.01
N PRO A 283 -17.80 -3.85 -2.63
CA PRO A 283 -19.22 -3.90 -2.95
C PRO A 283 -20.11 -3.77 -1.71
N LEU A 284 -21.18 -3.00 -1.84
CA LEU A 284 -22.20 -2.89 -0.80
C LEU A 284 -22.86 -4.23 -0.51
N ASP A 285 -23.21 -4.98 -1.55
CA ASP A 285 -23.76 -6.33 -1.42
C ASP A 285 -22.62 -7.34 -1.15
N PRO A 286 -22.63 -8.02 0.02
CA PRO A 286 -21.64 -9.05 0.31
C PRO A 286 -21.55 -10.19 -0.69
N ARG A 287 -22.63 -10.47 -1.46
CA ARG A 287 -22.65 -11.49 -2.52
C ARG A 287 -21.86 -11.07 -3.77
N GLN A 288 -21.51 -9.81 -3.88
CA GLN A 288 -20.67 -9.27 -4.95
C GLN A 288 -19.21 -9.05 -4.52
N ARG A 289 -18.86 -9.35 -3.26
CA ARG A 289 -17.49 -9.22 -2.75
C ARG A 289 -16.63 -10.39 -3.18
N LEU A 290 -15.98 -10.24 -4.31
CA LEU A 290 -14.97 -11.19 -4.77
C LEU A 290 -13.73 -11.09 -3.87
N VAL A 291 -13.20 -12.23 -3.44
CA VAL A 291 -11.98 -12.31 -2.64
C VAL A 291 -10.85 -12.89 -3.47
N THR A 292 -9.64 -12.41 -3.23
CA THR A 292 -8.43 -12.93 -3.87
C THR A 292 -7.27 -12.93 -2.90
N THR A 293 -6.17 -13.59 -3.29
CA THR A 293 -4.86 -13.37 -2.68
C THR A 293 -4.10 -12.31 -3.47
N LYS A 294 -3.18 -11.61 -2.83
CA LYS A 294 -2.22 -10.73 -3.52
C LYS A 294 -1.18 -11.58 -4.26
N TYR A 295 -0.53 -11.00 -5.26
CA TYR A 295 0.67 -11.58 -5.86
C TYR A 295 1.77 -11.72 -4.81
N ASN A 296 2.47 -12.83 -4.85
CA ASN A 296 3.63 -13.09 -4.02
C ASN A 296 4.70 -13.83 -4.86
N PRO A 297 5.86 -13.19 -5.15
CA PRO A 297 6.18 -11.77 -4.95
C PRO A 297 5.23 -10.82 -5.70
N ALA A 298 5.22 -9.53 -5.31
CA ALA A 298 4.45 -8.52 -6.03
C ALA A 298 4.97 -8.34 -7.47
N ARG A 299 4.11 -7.86 -8.39
CA ARG A 299 4.57 -7.46 -9.73
C ARG A 299 5.47 -6.24 -9.62
N THR A 300 6.47 -6.18 -10.47
CA THR A 300 7.40 -5.05 -10.60
C THR A 300 6.76 -3.89 -11.37
N TRP A 301 5.84 -4.20 -12.28
CA TRP A 301 5.12 -3.21 -13.06
C TRP A 301 3.61 -3.50 -13.13
N THR A 302 2.82 -2.45 -12.86
CA THR A 302 1.38 -2.39 -13.00
C THR A 302 1.04 -1.16 -13.84
N PRO A 303 0.23 -1.27 -14.89
CA PRO A 303 -0.10 -0.11 -15.71
C PRO A 303 -0.96 0.89 -14.93
N GLU A 304 -0.76 2.17 -15.22
CA GLU A 304 -1.54 3.26 -14.66
C GLU A 304 -3.05 3.03 -14.84
N ASN A 305 -3.79 3.23 -13.78
CA ASN A 305 -5.24 3.04 -13.66
C ASN A 305 -5.74 1.62 -13.95
N ALA A 306 -4.88 0.63 -13.78
CA ALA A 306 -5.32 -0.75 -13.68
C ALA A 306 -6.29 -0.89 -12.51
N VAL A 307 -7.35 -1.66 -12.72
CA VAL A 307 -8.33 -2.02 -11.69
C VAL A 307 -8.07 -3.44 -11.25
N GLY A 308 -7.91 -3.63 -9.95
CA GLY A 308 -7.61 -4.94 -9.39
C GLY A 308 -8.33 -5.21 -8.08
N ILE A 309 -8.41 -6.49 -7.72
CA ILE A 309 -9.00 -6.99 -6.47
C ILE A 309 -7.89 -7.64 -5.64
N GLY A 310 -7.76 -7.23 -4.39
CA GLY A 310 -6.84 -7.79 -3.41
C GLY A 310 -7.50 -7.95 -2.05
N GLY A 311 -7.47 -9.17 -1.48
CA GLY A 311 -8.35 -9.48 -0.37
C GLY A 311 -9.81 -9.34 -0.78
N ALA A 312 -10.58 -8.53 -0.06
CA ALA A 312 -11.97 -8.20 -0.37
C ALA A 312 -12.14 -6.77 -0.92
N TYR A 313 -11.04 -6.15 -1.36
CA TYR A 313 -11.04 -4.75 -1.79
C TYR A 313 -10.73 -4.63 -3.29
N LEU A 314 -11.39 -3.67 -3.91
CA LEU A 314 -11.05 -3.17 -5.24
C LEU A 314 -10.20 -1.92 -5.09
N CYS A 315 -9.13 -1.83 -5.87
CA CYS A 315 -8.29 -0.65 -5.99
C CYS A 315 -8.15 -0.23 -7.46
N VAL A 316 -7.93 1.06 -7.69
CA VAL A 316 -7.50 1.61 -8.97
C VAL A 316 -6.11 2.21 -8.78
N TYR A 317 -5.13 1.69 -9.47
CA TYR A 317 -3.74 2.16 -9.38
C TYR A 317 -3.62 3.57 -9.97
N GLY A 318 -3.23 4.55 -9.17
CA GLY A 318 -3.17 5.96 -9.58
C GLY A 318 -2.06 6.27 -10.59
N MET A 319 -1.00 5.47 -10.63
CA MET A 319 0.16 5.63 -11.52
C MET A 319 0.82 4.26 -11.78
N GLU A 320 1.76 4.23 -12.71
CA GLU A 320 2.57 3.03 -12.94
C GLU A 320 3.45 2.73 -11.73
N GLY A 321 3.58 1.44 -11.44
CA GLY A 321 4.38 1.00 -10.31
C GLY A 321 4.15 -0.48 -10.02
N PRO A 322 4.71 -0.99 -8.94
CA PRO A 322 4.47 -2.36 -8.54
C PRO A 322 3.06 -2.55 -7.97
N GLY A 323 2.64 -3.80 -7.89
CA GLY A 323 1.33 -4.11 -7.33
C GLY A 323 1.06 -5.58 -7.16
N GLY A 324 0.17 -5.89 -6.21
CA GLY A 324 -0.16 -7.27 -5.84
C GLY A 324 -1.60 -7.68 -6.13
N TYR A 325 -2.49 -6.78 -6.57
CA TYR A 325 -3.90 -7.11 -6.78
C TYR A 325 -4.14 -7.85 -8.10
N GLN A 326 -5.16 -8.70 -8.12
CA GLN A 326 -5.57 -9.46 -9.30
C GLN A 326 -6.37 -8.56 -10.24
N PHE A 327 -5.95 -8.43 -11.48
CA PHE A 327 -6.55 -7.52 -12.44
C PHE A 327 -7.94 -7.95 -12.90
N VAL A 328 -8.80 -6.94 -13.13
CA VAL A 328 -10.07 -7.07 -13.85
C VAL A 328 -10.11 -6.20 -15.11
N GLY A 329 -9.29 -5.17 -15.19
CA GLY A 329 -9.23 -4.28 -16.35
C GLY A 329 -8.51 -2.96 -16.06
N ARG A 330 -8.82 -1.94 -16.85
CA ARG A 330 -8.23 -0.60 -16.77
C ARG A 330 -9.29 0.48 -16.91
N THR A 331 -9.12 1.62 -16.19
CA THR A 331 -10.07 2.73 -16.17
C THR A 331 -9.41 4.10 -16.37
N LEU A 332 -10.09 5.17 -15.92
CA LEU A 332 -9.65 6.56 -16.01
C LEU A 332 -8.62 6.93 -14.94
N GLN A 333 -8.04 8.11 -15.12
CA GLN A 333 -7.16 8.74 -14.15
C GLN A 333 -7.91 9.06 -12.85
N MET A 334 -7.32 8.67 -11.72
CA MET A 334 -7.88 8.89 -10.40
C MET A 334 -7.46 10.23 -9.78
N TRP A 335 -6.53 10.94 -10.40
CA TRP A 335 -6.06 12.23 -9.92
C TRP A 335 -5.70 13.18 -11.07
N ASN A 336 -5.81 14.51 -10.78
CA ASN A 336 -5.40 15.58 -11.68
C ASN A 336 -4.97 16.80 -10.86
N ARG A 337 -3.68 17.00 -10.71
CA ARG A 337 -3.13 18.10 -9.91
C ARG A 337 -3.20 19.48 -10.61
N TRP A 338 -3.50 19.49 -11.90
CA TRP A 338 -3.48 20.73 -12.69
C TRP A 338 -4.85 21.41 -12.73
N ARG A 339 -5.93 20.64 -12.74
CA ARG A 339 -7.30 21.14 -12.92
C ARG A 339 -8.21 20.95 -11.72
N HIS A 340 -7.69 20.62 -10.55
CA HIS A 340 -8.51 20.54 -9.34
C HIS A 340 -8.96 21.93 -8.90
N GLY A 341 -10.20 22.02 -8.40
CA GLY A 341 -10.80 23.26 -7.93
C GLY A 341 -11.20 24.26 -9.03
N GLU A 342 -11.00 23.94 -10.32
CA GLU A 342 -11.49 24.76 -11.42
C GLU A 342 -13.01 24.63 -11.57
N ALA A 343 -13.67 25.72 -11.98
CA ALA A 343 -15.12 25.70 -12.27
C ALA A 343 -15.44 24.66 -13.36
N GLY A 344 -16.34 23.74 -13.05
CA GLY A 344 -16.74 22.66 -13.96
C GLY A 344 -15.79 21.46 -13.99
N SER A 345 -14.72 21.46 -13.20
CA SER A 345 -13.89 20.26 -12.99
C SER A 345 -14.60 19.28 -12.06
N VAL A 346 -14.49 17.97 -12.38
CA VAL A 346 -14.95 16.90 -11.47
C VAL A 346 -13.94 16.64 -10.33
N PHE A 347 -12.76 17.23 -10.44
CA PHE A 347 -11.71 17.17 -9.44
C PHE A 347 -11.80 18.36 -8.49
N GLU A 348 -12.47 18.20 -7.36
CA GLU A 348 -12.51 19.21 -6.30
C GLU A 348 -11.19 19.30 -5.53
N GLN A 349 -10.57 18.15 -5.37
CA GLN A 349 -9.25 17.94 -4.82
C GLN A 349 -8.32 17.43 -5.93
N PRO A 350 -7.01 17.29 -5.71
CA PRO A 350 -6.13 16.63 -6.69
C PRO A 350 -6.56 15.22 -7.08
N TRP A 351 -7.41 14.56 -6.32
CA TRP A 351 -7.99 13.23 -6.58
C TRP A 351 -9.48 13.29 -6.88
N LEU A 352 -9.99 12.27 -7.59
CA LEU A 352 -11.34 12.24 -8.15
C LEU A 352 -12.43 11.90 -7.12
N LEU A 353 -12.15 10.89 -6.28
CA LEU A 353 -13.16 10.26 -5.43
C LEU A 353 -13.19 10.89 -4.03
N ARG A 354 -14.32 10.75 -3.36
CA ARG A 354 -14.54 11.12 -1.96
C ARG A 354 -14.77 9.85 -1.14
N PHE A 355 -14.57 9.91 0.16
CA PHE A 355 -15.04 8.84 1.07
C PHE A 355 -16.55 8.66 0.92
N PHE A 356 -17.01 7.43 0.90
CA PHE A 356 -18.39 7.04 0.70
C PHE A 356 -18.96 7.31 -0.71
N ASP A 357 -18.17 7.75 -1.69
CA ASP A 357 -18.57 7.63 -3.09
C ASP A 357 -18.84 6.16 -3.46
N GLN A 358 -19.73 5.93 -4.40
CA GLN A 358 -19.98 4.60 -4.96
C GLN A 358 -19.46 4.57 -6.41
N ILE A 359 -18.52 3.71 -6.69
CA ILE A 359 -18.05 3.48 -8.06
C ILE A 359 -18.99 2.49 -8.74
N ARG A 360 -19.44 2.82 -9.95
CA ARG A 360 -20.11 1.90 -10.87
C ARG A 360 -19.34 1.86 -12.19
N PHE A 361 -18.92 0.67 -12.56
CA PHE A 361 -18.25 0.48 -13.83
C PHE A 361 -19.27 0.26 -14.96
N TYR A 362 -18.90 0.72 -16.17
CA TYR A 362 -19.58 0.33 -17.41
C TYR A 362 -18.52 -0.09 -18.44
N PRO A 363 -18.84 -1.11 -19.28
CA PRO A 363 -17.87 -1.67 -20.20
C PRO A 363 -17.62 -0.74 -21.39
N VAL A 364 -16.34 -0.59 -21.75
CA VAL A 364 -15.89 0.09 -22.97
C VAL A 364 -14.79 -0.75 -23.64
N SER A 365 -14.59 -0.56 -24.93
CA SER A 365 -13.43 -1.13 -25.63
C SER A 365 -12.13 -0.43 -25.21
N GLN A 366 -10.98 -1.07 -25.41
CA GLN A 366 -9.67 -0.46 -25.19
C GLN A 366 -9.51 0.85 -25.98
N ASP A 367 -9.89 0.86 -27.25
CA ASP A 367 -9.75 2.04 -28.11
C ASP A 367 -10.64 3.21 -27.63
N GLU A 368 -11.83 2.91 -27.13
CA GLU A 368 -12.70 3.89 -26.52
C GLU A 368 -12.11 4.42 -25.21
N LEU A 369 -11.62 3.54 -24.34
CA LEU A 369 -10.94 3.95 -23.11
C LEU A 369 -9.76 4.88 -23.40
N LEU A 370 -8.91 4.55 -24.39
CA LEU A 370 -7.75 5.37 -24.73
C LEU A 370 -8.15 6.78 -25.20
N ARG A 371 -9.22 6.90 -25.99
CA ARG A 371 -9.77 8.21 -26.39
C ARG A 371 -10.28 9.00 -25.18
N ILE A 372 -11.08 8.37 -24.33
CA ILE A 372 -11.57 9.01 -23.10
C ILE A 372 -10.40 9.46 -22.21
N ARG A 373 -9.40 8.63 -22.03
CA ARG A 373 -8.19 8.93 -21.22
C ARG A 373 -7.37 10.09 -21.79
N ALA A 374 -7.36 10.28 -23.10
CA ALA A 374 -6.71 11.43 -23.72
C ALA A 374 -7.45 12.74 -23.44
N ASP A 375 -8.79 12.70 -23.47
CA ASP A 375 -9.63 13.88 -23.33
C ASP A 375 -9.91 14.26 -21.86
N PHE A 376 -10.04 13.28 -20.98
CA PHE A 376 -10.48 13.46 -19.59
C PHE A 376 -9.60 14.42 -18.76
N PRO A 377 -8.25 14.32 -18.75
CA PRO A 377 -7.40 15.23 -17.99
C PRO A 377 -7.52 16.69 -18.42
N HIS A 378 -7.96 16.92 -19.66
CA HIS A 378 -8.12 18.24 -20.27
C HIS A 378 -9.57 18.76 -20.22
N GLY A 379 -10.50 18.00 -19.63
CA GLY A 379 -11.91 18.36 -19.51
C GLY A 379 -12.72 18.12 -20.79
N GLY A 380 -12.17 17.40 -21.77
CA GLY A 380 -12.87 17.03 -23.01
C GLY A 380 -13.87 15.87 -22.83
N TYR A 381 -13.88 15.24 -21.68
CA TYR A 381 -14.82 14.17 -21.34
C TYR A 381 -15.56 14.48 -20.05
N ALA A 382 -16.90 14.47 -20.09
CA ALA A 382 -17.77 14.70 -18.94
C ALA A 382 -18.05 13.38 -18.21
N LEU A 383 -17.56 13.27 -16.99
CA LEU A 383 -17.81 12.13 -16.13
C LEU A 383 -19.23 12.19 -15.56
N ARG A 384 -19.98 11.10 -15.71
CA ARG A 384 -21.32 10.99 -15.11
C ARG A 384 -21.20 10.77 -13.61
N THR A 385 -21.82 11.67 -12.84
CA THR A 385 -21.95 11.56 -11.39
C THR A 385 -23.39 11.79 -10.97
N GLU A 386 -23.83 11.14 -9.90
CA GLU A 386 -25.18 11.28 -9.34
C GLU A 386 -25.03 11.51 -7.83
N GLU A 387 -25.57 12.63 -7.34
CA GLU A 387 -25.57 12.90 -5.89
C GLU A 387 -26.59 12.00 -5.20
N GLY A 388 -26.24 11.55 -3.99
CA GLY A 388 -27.08 10.66 -3.18
C GLY A 388 -26.64 10.64 -1.72
N SER A 389 -27.13 9.67 -0.98
CA SER A 389 -26.75 9.46 0.42
C SER A 389 -26.63 7.98 0.73
N PHE A 390 -25.80 7.66 1.72
CA PHE A 390 -25.70 6.34 2.32
C PHE A 390 -26.33 6.38 3.71
N SER A 391 -27.37 5.55 3.93
CA SER A 391 -28.08 5.38 5.20
C SER A 391 -27.70 4.02 5.82
N LEU A 392 -27.17 4.04 7.04
CA LEU A 392 -26.82 2.81 7.71
C LEU A 392 -28.06 1.96 8.06
N LYS A 393 -29.16 2.60 8.45
CA LYS A 393 -30.43 1.92 8.70
C LYS A 393 -30.94 1.12 7.47
N ASP A 394 -30.86 1.73 6.28
CA ASP A 394 -31.28 1.06 5.05
C ASP A 394 -30.30 -0.06 4.68
N TYR A 395 -29.02 0.12 4.92
CA TYR A 395 -28.00 -0.91 4.71
C TYR A 395 -28.18 -2.10 5.64
N ARG A 396 -28.42 -1.87 6.95
CA ARG A 396 -28.73 -2.92 7.92
C ARG A 396 -29.97 -3.72 7.52
N ARG A 397 -31.03 -3.04 7.11
CA ARG A 397 -32.24 -3.69 6.58
C ARG A 397 -31.94 -4.56 5.38
N PHE A 398 -31.20 -4.03 4.40
CA PHE A 398 -30.76 -4.79 3.23
C PHE A 398 -29.99 -6.07 3.64
N LEU A 399 -29.07 -5.98 4.59
CA LEU A 399 -28.32 -7.13 5.08
C LEU A 399 -29.21 -8.16 5.75
N ALA A 400 -30.17 -7.72 6.58
CA ALA A 400 -31.11 -8.59 7.28
C ALA A 400 -32.03 -9.33 6.28
N ASP A 401 -32.60 -8.61 5.33
CA ASP A 401 -33.51 -9.16 4.30
C ASP A 401 -32.82 -10.19 3.39
N ASN A 402 -31.49 -10.09 3.24
CA ASN A 402 -30.68 -10.98 2.40
C ASN A 402 -29.76 -11.94 3.17
N ALA A 403 -29.91 -12.04 4.50
CA ALA A 403 -28.96 -12.76 5.37
C ALA A 403 -28.72 -14.22 4.92
N ALA A 404 -29.78 -14.96 4.57
CA ALA A 404 -29.67 -16.36 4.17
C ALA A 404 -28.88 -16.53 2.85
N SER A 405 -29.15 -15.69 1.85
CA SER A 405 -28.44 -15.75 0.56
C SER A 405 -26.99 -15.27 0.66
N ILE A 406 -26.73 -14.29 1.52
CA ILE A 406 -25.36 -13.84 1.83
C ILE A 406 -24.57 -14.96 2.51
N ALA A 407 -25.15 -15.65 3.48
CA ALA A 407 -24.52 -16.77 4.16
C ALA A 407 -24.22 -17.94 3.20
N ALA A 408 -25.16 -18.27 2.31
CA ALA A 408 -24.96 -19.31 1.30
C ALA A 408 -23.81 -18.97 0.33
N PHE A 409 -23.76 -17.72 -0.17
CA PHE A 409 -22.67 -17.27 -1.04
C PHE A 409 -21.32 -17.35 -0.33
N LYS A 410 -21.22 -16.84 0.90
CA LYS A 410 -19.98 -16.89 1.70
C LYS A 410 -19.52 -18.33 1.95
N ALA A 411 -20.43 -19.25 2.22
CA ALA A 411 -20.10 -20.67 2.42
C ALA A 411 -19.50 -21.30 1.15
N THR A 412 -20.11 -21.05 -0.02
CA THR A 412 -19.58 -21.52 -1.31
C THR A 412 -18.20 -20.91 -1.60
N GLN A 413 -18.05 -19.62 -1.38
CA GLN A 413 -16.79 -18.90 -1.58
C GLN A 413 -15.69 -19.44 -0.65
N GLN A 414 -15.99 -19.70 0.62
CA GLN A 414 -15.02 -20.24 1.59
C GLN A 414 -14.52 -21.62 1.17
N VAL A 415 -15.42 -22.52 0.77
CA VAL A 415 -15.06 -23.86 0.29
C VAL A 415 -14.14 -23.78 -0.94
N ALA A 416 -14.47 -22.91 -1.89
CA ALA A 416 -13.64 -22.71 -3.10
C ALA A 416 -12.26 -22.13 -2.76
N PHE A 417 -12.22 -21.19 -1.84
CA PHE A 417 -10.97 -20.56 -1.37
C PHE A 417 -10.05 -21.59 -0.70
N GLU A 418 -10.59 -22.42 0.17
CA GLU A 418 -9.84 -23.49 0.86
C GLU A 418 -9.34 -24.55 -0.14
N ALA A 419 -10.18 -24.98 -1.06
CA ALA A 419 -9.80 -25.94 -2.11
C ALA A 419 -8.68 -25.40 -3.02
N GLU A 420 -8.68 -24.10 -3.33
CA GLU A 420 -7.61 -23.47 -4.11
C GLU A 420 -6.29 -23.46 -3.32
N ARG A 421 -6.33 -23.15 -2.03
CA ARG A 421 -5.14 -23.17 -1.15
C ARG A 421 -4.57 -24.58 -0.98
N GLU A 422 -5.43 -25.58 -0.81
CA GLU A 422 -5.02 -27.00 -0.73
C GLU A 422 -4.33 -27.44 -2.02
N ARG A 423 -4.85 -27.01 -3.19
CA ARG A 423 -4.23 -27.28 -4.49
C ARG A 423 -2.83 -26.69 -4.58
N TRP A 424 -2.62 -25.46 -4.08
CA TRP A 424 -1.29 -24.85 -4.06
C TRP A 424 -0.33 -25.61 -3.13
N ALA A 425 -0.79 -25.97 -1.94
CA ALA A 425 0.02 -26.75 -1.01
C ALA A 425 0.44 -28.10 -1.60
N ALA A 426 -0.51 -28.82 -2.23
CA ALA A 426 -0.25 -30.10 -2.87
C ALA A 426 0.71 -30.00 -4.09
N ALA A 427 0.71 -28.85 -4.78
CA ALA A 427 1.59 -28.58 -5.92
C ALA A 427 2.94 -27.94 -5.50
N GLY A 428 3.18 -27.69 -4.20
CA GLY A 428 4.37 -26.99 -3.74
C GLY A 428 4.42 -25.50 -4.10
N LEU A 429 3.26 -24.89 -4.42
CA LEU A 429 3.16 -23.50 -4.85
C LEU A 429 2.75 -22.55 -3.71
N ALA A 430 2.51 -23.07 -2.50
CA ALA A 430 2.04 -22.29 -1.36
C ALA A 430 3.15 -21.41 -0.77
N GLU A 431 4.38 -21.86 -0.82
CA GLU A 431 5.58 -21.15 -0.35
C GLU A 431 6.41 -20.72 -1.55
N VAL A 432 6.81 -19.48 -1.56
CA VAL A 432 7.86 -18.96 -2.43
C VAL A 432 9.05 -18.77 -1.52
N ALA A 433 10.22 -19.30 -1.90
CA ALA A 433 11.46 -18.96 -1.22
C ALA A 433 11.55 -17.43 -1.13
N SER A 434 11.67 -16.87 0.06
CA SER A 434 11.80 -15.44 0.22
C SER A 434 13.13 -15.01 -0.40
N GLU A 435 13.24 -13.74 -0.81
CA GLU A 435 14.53 -13.19 -1.23
C GLU A 435 15.60 -13.32 -0.12
N ALA A 436 15.19 -13.48 1.14
CA ALA A 436 16.05 -13.74 2.28
C ALA A 436 16.52 -15.20 2.38
N ASP A 437 15.79 -16.16 1.77
CA ASP A 437 16.18 -17.58 1.70
C ASP A 437 17.18 -17.87 0.57
N VAL A 438 17.42 -16.91 -0.32
CA VAL A 438 18.64 -16.91 -1.11
C VAL A 438 19.72 -16.60 -0.10
N GLU A 439 20.23 -17.64 0.57
CA GLU A 439 21.50 -17.55 1.30
C GLU A 439 22.40 -16.66 0.45
N ALA A 440 22.79 -15.53 1.02
CA ALA A 440 23.89 -14.78 0.47
C ALA A 440 24.95 -15.83 0.22
N ALA A 441 25.17 -16.18 -1.03
CA ALA A 441 26.30 -17.03 -1.40
C ALA A 441 27.46 -16.38 -0.67
N GLY A 442 27.94 -17.10 0.37
CA GLY A 442 28.88 -16.53 1.31
C GLY A 442 29.99 -15.84 0.54
N PRO A 443 30.62 -14.80 1.08
CA PRO A 443 31.69 -14.13 0.40
C PRO A 443 32.69 -15.22 -0.01
N ASP A 444 32.76 -15.43 -1.34
CA ASP A 444 33.88 -16.06 -2.00
C ASP A 444 34.15 -17.57 -1.73
N SER A 445 33.60 -18.42 -2.55
CA SER A 445 34.47 -19.39 -3.19
C SER A 445 35.60 -18.60 -3.88
N GLU A 446 36.88 -18.85 -3.56
CA GLU A 446 38.04 -18.25 -4.20
C GLU A 446 37.82 -18.22 -5.71
N ILE A 447 37.51 -17.00 -6.22
CA ILE A 447 37.33 -16.79 -7.65
C ILE A 447 38.75 -16.64 -8.18
N ASP A 448 39.20 -17.60 -8.96
CA ASP A 448 40.47 -17.51 -9.66
C ASP A 448 40.36 -16.38 -10.69
N LEU A 449 40.86 -15.20 -10.34
CA LEU A 449 40.82 -14.01 -11.16
C LEU A 449 41.98 -14.09 -12.15
N PRO A 450 41.72 -13.93 -13.47
CA PRO A 450 42.79 -13.78 -14.44
C PRO A 450 43.64 -12.54 -14.15
N GLU A 451 44.87 -12.53 -14.62
CA GLU A 451 45.77 -11.38 -14.49
C GLU A 451 45.12 -10.14 -15.09
N GLY A 452 45.01 -9.05 -14.32
CA GLY A 452 44.26 -7.85 -14.70
C GLY A 452 42.74 -7.96 -14.53
N GLY A 453 42.23 -9.03 -13.91
CA GLY A 453 40.81 -9.26 -13.65
C GLY A 453 40.27 -8.36 -12.53
N ARG A 454 39.12 -7.73 -12.75
CA ARG A 454 38.39 -6.92 -11.77
C ARG A 454 36.98 -7.47 -11.58
N LEU A 455 36.62 -7.71 -10.33
CA LEU A 455 35.25 -8.07 -9.96
C LEU A 455 34.37 -6.83 -9.93
N ILE A 456 33.20 -6.96 -10.52
CA ILE A 456 32.14 -5.94 -10.45
C ILE A 456 31.00 -6.51 -9.61
N ALA A 457 30.74 -5.84 -8.50
CA ALA A 457 29.68 -6.20 -7.56
C ALA A 457 28.50 -5.24 -7.68
N THR A 458 27.29 -5.74 -7.45
CA THR A 458 26.13 -4.87 -7.32
C THR A 458 26.10 -4.18 -5.96
N SER A 459 25.73 -2.90 -5.93
CA SER A 459 25.61 -2.14 -4.68
C SER A 459 24.25 -2.34 -4.00
N VAL A 460 23.28 -2.94 -4.70
CA VAL A 460 21.90 -3.13 -4.23
C VAL A 460 21.49 -4.60 -4.38
N PRO A 461 20.68 -5.14 -3.45
CA PRO A 461 20.06 -6.44 -3.66
C PRO A 461 18.92 -6.29 -4.68
N GLY A 462 18.60 -7.32 -5.45
CA GLY A 462 17.50 -7.26 -6.41
C GLY A 462 17.55 -8.36 -7.45
N ASN A 463 16.82 -8.16 -8.54
CA ASN A 463 16.79 -9.07 -9.67
C ASN A 463 17.56 -8.49 -10.86
N VAL A 464 18.29 -9.33 -11.58
CA VAL A 464 18.96 -8.95 -12.83
C VAL A 464 17.90 -8.73 -13.91
N TRP A 465 17.47 -7.49 -14.07
CA TRP A 465 16.46 -7.11 -15.07
C TRP A 465 16.97 -7.30 -16.48
N LYS A 466 18.21 -6.88 -16.74
CA LYS A 466 18.83 -6.95 -18.05
C LYS A 466 20.34 -7.14 -17.95
N VAL A 467 20.86 -8.08 -18.68
CA VAL A 467 22.29 -8.16 -18.97
C VAL A 467 22.52 -7.45 -20.31
N ALA A 468 23.25 -6.32 -20.27
CA ALA A 468 23.44 -5.45 -21.44
C ALA A 468 24.69 -5.79 -22.26
N VAL A 469 25.52 -6.73 -21.77
CA VAL A 469 26.80 -7.12 -22.38
C VAL A 469 26.91 -8.63 -22.53
N SER A 470 27.86 -9.08 -23.34
CA SER A 470 28.20 -10.50 -23.55
C SER A 470 29.65 -10.77 -23.16
N GLU A 471 29.99 -12.00 -22.80
CA GLU A 471 31.37 -12.41 -22.58
C GLU A 471 32.20 -12.18 -23.84
N GLY A 472 33.41 -11.63 -23.68
CA GLY A 472 34.29 -11.22 -24.76
C GLY A 472 34.01 -9.84 -25.35
N GLN A 473 32.94 -9.16 -24.93
CA GLN A 473 32.61 -7.81 -25.43
C GLN A 473 33.54 -6.75 -24.79
N GLN A 474 34.03 -5.82 -25.63
CA GLN A 474 34.73 -4.62 -25.15
C GLN A 474 33.72 -3.57 -24.73
N VAL A 475 33.98 -2.93 -23.59
CA VAL A 475 33.17 -1.87 -22.99
C VAL A 475 34.03 -0.65 -22.66
N GLN A 476 33.43 0.52 -22.69
CA GLN A 476 34.07 1.78 -22.28
C GLN A 476 33.59 2.22 -20.91
N ALA A 477 34.37 3.05 -20.24
CA ALA A 477 33.95 3.67 -18.98
C ALA A 477 32.58 4.33 -19.12
N GLY A 478 31.62 3.96 -18.25
CA GLY A 478 30.24 4.47 -18.27
C GLY A 478 29.26 3.64 -19.08
N ASP A 479 29.70 2.63 -19.83
CA ASP A 479 28.78 1.72 -20.51
C ASP A 479 27.97 0.91 -19.49
N VAL A 480 26.68 0.69 -19.79
CA VAL A 480 25.79 -0.13 -18.93
C VAL A 480 26.15 -1.61 -19.13
N LEU A 481 26.61 -2.24 -18.08
CA LEU A 481 26.93 -3.67 -18.03
C LEU A 481 25.68 -4.51 -17.74
N MET A 482 24.91 -4.05 -16.78
CA MET A 482 23.74 -4.77 -16.27
C MET A 482 22.75 -3.78 -15.65
N VAL A 483 21.48 -4.12 -15.66
CA VAL A 483 20.43 -3.38 -14.96
C VAL A 483 19.90 -4.29 -13.85
N ILE A 484 20.01 -3.83 -12.60
CA ILE A 484 19.46 -4.51 -11.41
C ILE A 484 18.17 -3.80 -11.06
N GLU A 485 17.08 -4.53 -10.97
CA GLU A 485 15.84 -4.04 -10.40
C GLU A 485 15.85 -4.31 -8.90
N SER A 486 15.84 -3.26 -8.12
CA SER A 486 15.79 -3.32 -6.67
C SER A 486 14.72 -2.38 -6.15
N MET A 487 13.83 -2.88 -5.28
CA MET A 487 12.78 -2.09 -4.64
C MET A 487 12.04 -1.15 -5.62
N LYS A 488 11.78 -1.65 -6.85
CA LYS A 488 10.98 -0.94 -7.87
C LYS A 488 11.76 0.13 -8.66
N MET A 489 13.06 0.18 -8.52
CA MET A 489 13.93 1.08 -9.26
C MET A 489 14.94 0.27 -10.08
N GLU A 490 15.27 0.77 -11.25
CA GLU A 490 16.30 0.23 -12.11
C GLU A 490 17.65 0.87 -11.76
N PHE A 491 18.61 0.06 -11.35
CA PHE A 491 19.98 0.49 -11.06
C PHE A 491 20.89 0.03 -12.17
N ASN A 492 21.45 0.98 -12.90
CA ASN A 492 22.44 0.69 -13.93
C ASN A 492 23.81 0.40 -13.28
N LEU A 493 24.31 -0.80 -13.48
CA LEU A 493 25.68 -1.15 -13.16
C LEU A 493 26.57 -0.75 -14.33
N LEU A 494 27.45 0.22 -14.11
CA LEU A 494 28.26 0.83 -15.15
C LEU A 494 29.69 0.29 -15.14
N ALA A 495 30.32 0.24 -16.33
CA ALA A 495 31.74 -0.06 -16.46
C ALA A 495 32.59 1.06 -15.83
N PRO A 496 33.48 0.74 -14.88
CA PRO A 496 34.30 1.76 -14.21
C PRO A 496 35.47 2.27 -15.09
N ALA A 497 35.86 1.48 -16.09
CA ALA A 497 36.94 1.79 -17.03
C ALA A 497 36.71 1.03 -18.34
N SER A 498 37.51 1.33 -19.37
CA SER A 498 37.55 0.52 -20.60
C SER A 498 38.12 -0.87 -20.29
N ALA A 499 37.40 -1.90 -20.66
CA ALA A 499 37.71 -3.29 -20.29
C ALA A 499 37.06 -4.28 -21.26
N THR A 500 37.45 -5.55 -21.17
CA THR A 500 36.76 -6.66 -21.85
C THR A 500 35.98 -7.47 -20.80
N VAL A 501 34.72 -7.79 -21.09
CA VAL A 501 33.89 -8.67 -20.24
C VAL A 501 34.45 -10.08 -20.30
N HIS A 502 35.02 -10.54 -19.19
CA HIS A 502 35.62 -11.87 -19.11
C HIS A 502 34.58 -12.95 -18.81
N LYS A 503 33.74 -12.71 -17.79
CA LYS A 503 32.77 -13.71 -17.33
C LYS A 503 31.54 -13.05 -16.74
N LEU A 504 30.37 -13.57 -17.08
CA LEU A 504 29.10 -13.25 -16.40
C LEU A 504 28.85 -14.27 -15.28
N MET A 505 28.61 -13.79 -14.06
CA MET A 505 28.44 -14.62 -12.87
C MET A 505 26.97 -14.77 -12.46
N CYS A 506 26.08 -14.07 -13.12
CA CYS A 506 24.64 -14.17 -12.94
C CYS A 506 23.94 -14.10 -14.30
N ALA A 507 22.72 -14.62 -14.35
CA ALA A 507 21.87 -14.60 -15.54
C ALA A 507 20.74 -13.58 -15.40
N GLN A 508 20.21 -13.13 -16.53
CA GLN A 508 19.00 -12.30 -16.56
C GLN A 508 17.84 -13.06 -15.90
N GLY A 509 17.10 -12.38 -15.01
CA GLY A 509 16.06 -12.98 -14.18
C GLY A 509 16.56 -13.61 -12.86
N GLY A 510 17.88 -13.69 -12.64
CA GLY A 510 18.47 -14.20 -11.39
C GLY A 510 18.45 -13.15 -10.29
N SER A 511 18.30 -13.58 -9.02
CA SER A 511 18.43 -12.71 -7.84
C SER A 511 19.89 -12.50 -7.47
N VAL A 512 20.21 -11.30 -6.98
CA VAL A 512 21.55 -10.92 -6.51
C VAL A 512 21.46 -10.18 -5.18
N ALA A 513 22.44 -10.44 -4.28
CA ALA A 513 22.55 -9.76 -3.00
C ALA A 513 23.40 -8.48 -3.12
N ALA A 514 23.22 -7.52 -2.22
CA ALA A 514 24.10 -6.36 -2.14
C ALA A 514 25.55 -6.79 -1.86
N GLY A 515 26.51 -6.29 -2.64
CA GLY A 515 27.89 -6.70 -2.56
C GLY A 515 28.22 -7.99 -3.32
N GLN A 516 27.26 -8.67 -3.91
CA GLN A 516 27.50 -9.87 -4.71
C GLN A 516 28.23 -9.51 -6.01
N ASN A 517 29.27 -10.30 -6.33
CA ASN A 517 29.98 -10.20 -7.60
C ASN A 517 29.11 -10.73 -8.74
N VAL A 518 28.87 -9.92 -9.77
CA VAL A 518 27.95 -10.24 -10.88
C VAL A 518 28.64 -10.45 -12.21
N LEU A 519 29.85 -9.91 -12.39
CA LEU A 519 30.68 -10.16 -13.55
C LEU A 519 32.17 -9.86 -13.29
N VAL A 520 33.03 -10.36 -14.16
CA VAL A 520 34.49 -10.11 -14.19
C VAL A 520 34.83 -9.31 -15.44
N LEU A 521 35.54 -8.19 -15.26
CA LEU A 521 36.16 -7.44 -16.35
C LEU A 521 37.68 -7.70 -16.35
N ILE A 522 38.30 -7.64 -17.52
CA ILE A 522 39.76 -7.55 -17.68
C ILE A 522 40.04 -6.15 -18.21
N ASP A 523 40.76 -5.36 -17.42
CA ASP A 523 41.16 -4.00 -17.82
C ASP A 523 42.08 -4.07 -19.06
N GLU A 524 41.86 -3.17 -20.03
CA GLU A 524 42.80 -3.03 -21.14
C GLU A 524 44.14 -2.53 -20.60
N ALA A 525 45.22 -3.23 -20.93
CA ALA A 525 46.56 -2.78 -20.57
C ALA A 525 46.82 -1.39 -21.16
N VAL A 526 47.10 -0.40 -20.31
CA VAL A 526 47.45 0.97 -20.72
C VAL A 526 48.77 0.97 -21.47
#